data_2496003811146c7634ef5d41972f54df
#
_entry.id   2496003811146c7634ef5d41972f54df
#
_cell.length_a   1.000
_cell.length_b   1.000
_cell.length_c   1.000
_cell.angle_alpha   90.00
_cell.angle_beta   90.00
_cell.angle_gamma   90.00
#
_symmetry.space_group_name_H-M   'P 1'
#
loop_
_entity.id
_entity.type
_entity.pdbx_description
1 polymer ?
#
loop_
_entity_poly.entity_id
_entity_poly.type
_entity_poly.pdbx_seq_one_letter_code
_entity_poly.pdbx_strand_id
1 'polypeptide(L)'
;MNIIIKEVSTKKDLKKWIEFPNTLYEGNEYYVPFLANDEAETFSPDKNPAYAFCETRLFLAYKDNKIVGRIAGLINHAYNKKWNKNAIRYTRFDFIDDYDVSKALFETVVAWGKERGYTEIMGPIGFTDMDHEGMLVEGFEEFNMSITFYNHPYYLEHMERLGLQKIGRAHV
;
A
#
# COMPACT_ATOMS: atom_id res chain seq x y z
N MET A 1 9.89 -19.38 10.28
CA MET A 1 10.38 -18.08 10.81
C MET A 1 9.19 -17.19 11.06
N ASN A 2 9.16 -16.48 12.19
CA ASN A 2 7.95 -15.75 12.59
C ASN A 2 7.91 -14.35 11.98
N ILE A 3 6.82 -14.03 11.26
CA ILE A 3 6.56 -12.70 10.73
C ILE A 3 5.79 -11.90 11.79
N ILE A 4 6.27 -10.71 12.12
CA ILE A 4 5.66 -9.84 13.13
C ILE A 4 5.16 -8.58 12.40
N ILE A 5 3.86 -8.32 12.49
CA ILE A 5 3.27 -7.08 11.98
C ILE A 5 3.22 -6.05 13.11
N LYS A 6 3.72 -4.85 12.83
CA LYS A 6 3.68 -3.72 13.77
C LYS A 6 3.00 -2.53 13.12
N GLU A 7 2.07 -1.93 13.84
CA GLU A 7 1.47 -0.66 13.43
C GLU A 7 2.47 0.48 13.62
N VAL A 8 2.48 1.39 12.65
CA VAL A 8 3.27 2.62 12.69
C VAL A 8 2.62 3.58 13.67
N SER A 9 3.27 3.86 14.79
CA SER A 9 2.74 4.72 15.86
C SER A 9 3.63 5.89 16.22
N THR A 10 4.88 5.90 15.74
CA THR A 10 5.85 6.96 16.03
C THR A 10 6.38 7.60 14.74
N LYS A 11 6.91 8.82 14.85
CA LYS A 11 7.62 9.48 13.74
C LYS A 11 8.80 8.65 13.22
N LYS A 12 9.46 7.92 14.11
CA LYS A 12 10.57 7.03 13.74
C LYS A 12 10.09 5.84 12.91
N ASP A 13 8.94 5.26 13.27
CA ASP A 13 8.36 4.16 12.51
C ASP A 13 7.81 4.64 11.17
N LEU A 14 7.18 5.85 11.13
CA LEU A 14 6.76 6.46 9.88
C LEU A 14 7.93 6.68 8.91
N LYS A 15 9.05 7.18 9.41
CA LYS A 15 10.27 7.33 8.60
C LYS A 15 10.72 5.99 8.00
N LYS A 16 10.79 4.92 8.80
CA LYS A 16 11.14 3.59 8.32
C LYS A 16 10.14 3.06 7.28
N TRP A 17 8.84 3.32 7.50
CA TRP A 17 7.78 2.92 6.60
C TRP A 17 7.89 3.62 5.24
N ILE A 18 8.21 4.91 5.23
CA ILE A 18 8.42 5.70 4.01
C ILE A 18 9.69 5.24 3.26
N GLU A 19 10.77 4.96 3.99
CA GLU A 19 12.08 4.61 3.42
C GLU A 19 12.17 3.15 2.93
N PHE A 20 11.30 2.25 3.37
CA PHE A 20 11.38 0.83 3.04
C PHE A 20 11.45 0.53 1.53
N PRO A 21 10.67 1.16 0.63
CA PRO A 21 10.78 0.90 -0.80
C PRO A 21 12.17 1.20 -1.38
N ASN A 22 12.87 2.20 -0.85
CA ASN A 22 14.22 2.52 -1.31
C ASN A 22 15.20 1.37 -1.05
N THR A 23 14.99 0.63 0.04
CA THR A 23 15.77 -0.58 0.33
C THR A 23 15.30 -1.76 -0.53
N LEU A 24 14.00 -1.91 -0.74
CA LEU A 24 13.42 -2.99 -1.53
C LEU A 24 13.83 -2.93 -3.00
N TYR A 25 13.90 -1.72 -3.55
CA TYR A 25 14.24 -1.47 -4.97
C TYR A 25 15.69 -1.01 -5.16
N GLU A 26 16.56 -1.19 -4.16
CA GLU A 26 17.97 -0.83 -4.27
C GLU A 26 18.61 -1.51 -5.47
N GLY A 27 19.29 -0.72 -6.32
CA GLY A 27 19.93 -1.20 -7.55
C GLY A 27 18.99 -1.35 -8.76
N ASN A 28 17.72 -1.08 -8.62
CA ASN A 28 16.77 -1.06 -9.75
C ASN A 28 16.81 0.32 -10.42
N GLU A 29 17.26 0.39 -11.68
CA GLU A 29 17.42 1.64 -12.43
C GLU A 29 16.09 2.28 -12.87
N TYR A 30 15.00 1.55 -12.87
CA TYR A 30 13.68 2.04 -13.29
C TYR A 30 12.81 2.51 -12.12
N TYR A 31 13.21 2.20 -10.89
CA TYR A 31 12.51 2.68 -9.71
C TYR A 31 12.87 4.14 -9.41
N VAL A 32 11.87 5.00 -9.36
CA VAL A 32 12.02 6.40 -8.95
C VAL A 32 11.47 6.57 -7.54
N PRO A 33 12.32 6.90 -6.56
CA PRO A 33 11.87 7.12 -5.18
C PRO A 33 10.89 8.29 -5.06
N PHE A 34 9.87 8.13 -4.24
CA PHE A 34 9.03 9.25 -3.84
C PHE A 34 9.78 10.21 -2.91
N LEU A 35 9.40 11.48 -2.94
CA LEU A 35 9.94 12.45 -2.00
C LEU A 35 9.45 12.13 -0.59
N ALA A 36 10.37 11.87 0.33
CA ALA A 36 10.04 11.44 1.69
C ALA A 36 9.18 12.46 2.45
N ASN A 37 9.36 13.75 2.19
CA ASN A 37 8.57 14.80 2.79
C ASN A 37 7.11 14.78 2.28
N ASP A 38 6.91 14.53 0.99
CA ASP A 38 5.58 14.49 0.38
C ASP A 38 4.81 13.27 0.90
N GLU A 39 5.46 12.10 1.02
CA GLU A 39 4.85 10.93 1.64
C GLU A 39 4.52 11.17 3.12
N ALA A 40 5.40 11.84 3.87
CA ALA A 40 5.13 12.18 5.26
C ALA A 40 3.96 13.16 5.42
N GLU A 41 3.81 14.11 4.51
CA GLU A 41 2.65 15.03 4.48
C GLU A 41 1.37 14.32 4.04
N THR A 42 1.46 13.42 3.05
CA THR A 42 0.33 12.60 2.58
C THR A 42 -0.30 11.79 3.72
N PHE A 43 0.52 11.22 4.59
CA PHE A 43 0.06 10.42 5.75
C PHE A 43 0.05 11.21 7.07
N SER A 44 -0.05 12.54 7.00
CA SER A 44 -0.20 13.42 8.15
C SER A 44 -1.62 13.98 8.26
N PRO A 45 -2.38 13.66 9.33
CA PRO A 45 -3.71 14.21 9.54
C PRO A 45 -3.76 15.75 9.59
N ASP A 46 -2.66 16.39 10.04
CA ASP A 46 -2.57 17.86 10.15
C ASP A 46 -2.27 18.53 8.80
N LYS A 47 -1.76 17.79 7.82
CA LYS A 47 -1.31 18.32 6.53
C LYS A 47 -2.24 17.95 5.38
N ASN A 48 -2.73 16.71 5.36
CA ASN A 48 -3.57 16.22 4.28
C ASN A 48 -5.05 16.44 4.58
N PRO A 49 -5.75 17.33 3.83
CA PRO A 49 -7.16 17.61 4.04
C PRO A 49 -8.07 16.39 3.81
N ALA A 50 -7.61 15.36 3.10
CA ALA A 50 -8.38 14.14 2.89
C ALA A 50 -8.71 13.39 4.19
N TYR A 51 -7.98 13.63 5.28
CA TYR A 51 -8.32 13.09 6.60
C TYR A 51 -9.64 13.60 7.18
N ALA A 52 -10.24 14.66 6.59
CA ALA A 52 -11.61 15.07 6.92
C ALA A 52 -12.66 13.97 6.56
N PHE A 53 -12.34 13.07 5.65
CA PHE A 53 -13.24 11.99 5.20
C PHE A 53 -12.54 10.64 5.01
N CYS A 54 -11.28 10.53 5.41
CA CYS A 54 -10.52 9.28 5.34
C CYS A 54 -9.91 8.92 6.70
N GLU A 55 -9.73 7.63 6.92
CA GLU A 55 -8.95 7.05 8.02
C GLU A 55 -7.87 6.14 7.45
N THR A 56 -6.69 6.12 8.08
CA THR A 56 -5.59 5.23 7.67
C THR A 56 -4.98 4.49 8.86
N ARG A 57 -4.49 3.29 8.59
CA ARG A 57 -3.56 2.56 9.47
C ARG A 57 -2.40 2.05 8.64
N LEU A 58 -1.19 2.27 9.13
CA LEU A 58 0.06 1.92 8.46
C LEU A 58 0.73 0.77 9.20
N PHE A 59 1.25 -0.20 8.46
CA PHE A 59 1.85 -1.39 9.05
C PHE A 59 3.21 -1.71 8.42
N LEU A 60 4.12 -2.23 9.26
CA LEU A 60 5.41 -2.79 8.87
C LEU A 60 5.44 -4.28 9.21
N ALA A 61 5.94 -5.09 8.28
CA ALA A 61 6.27 -6.49 8.53
C ALA A 61 7.75 -6.64 8.87
N TYR A 62 8.02 -7.39 9.92
CA TYR A 62 9.36 -7.74 10.37
C TYR A 62 9.58 -9.25 10.29
N LYS A 63 10.75 -9.66 9.81
CA LYS A 63 11.27 -11.02 9.86
C LYS A 63 12.71 -10.95 10.32
N ASP A 64 13.08 -11.69 11.39
CA ASP A 64 14.42 -11.68 11.98
C ASP A 64 14.93 -10.24 12.28
N ASN A 65 14.07 -9.41 12.88
CA ASN A 65 14.30 -7.99 13.19
C ASN A 65 14.58 -7.06 11.98
N LYS A 66 14.43 -7.54 10.77
CA LYS A 66 14.53 -6.72 9.54
C LYS A 66 13.13 -6.38 9.04
N ILE A 67 12.96 -5.18 8.49
CA ILE A 67 11.74 -4.82 7.78
C ILE A 67 11.74 -5.55 6.44
N VAL A 68 10.65 -6.25 6.16
CA VAL A 68 10.47 -7.07 4.96
C VAL A 68 9.23 -6.71 4.15
N GLY A 69 8.43 -5.75 4.64
CA GLY A 69 7.28 -5.24 3.92
C GLY A 69 6.57 -4.11 4.66
N ARG A 70 5.73 -3.41 3.92
CA ARG A 70 4.85 -2.36 4.41
C ARG A 70 3.49 -2.41 3.71
N ILE A 71 2.47 -1.87 4.33
CA ILE A 71 1.16 -1.63 3.73
C ILE A 71 0.46 -0.48 4.46
N ALA A 72 -0.42 0.23 3.76
CA ALA A 72 -1.41 1.11 4.38
C ALA A 72 -2.82 0.59 4.08
N GLY A 73 -3.64 0.50 5.12
CA GLY A 73 -5.08 0.39 4.98
C GLY A 73 -5.70 1.78 5.01
N LEU A 74 -6.77 1.99 4.23
CA LEU A 74 -7.45 3.27 4.12
C LEU A 74 -8.96 3.08 3.98
N ILE A 75 -9.73 3.84 4.73
CA ILE A 75 -11.19 3.91 4.61
C ILE A 75 -11.54 5.30 4.10
N ASN A 76 -12.20 5.39 2.94
CA ASN A 76 -12.71 6.64 2.39
C ASN A 76 -14.23 6.69 2.55
N HIS A 77 -14.70 7.37 3.60
CA HIS A 77 -16.12 7.46 3.92
C HIS A 77 -16.93 8.22 2.85
N ALA A 78 -16.34 9.26 2.25
CA ALA A 78 -17.00 10.02 1.18
C ALA A 78 -17.23 9.16 -0.07
N TYR A 79 -16.23 8.38 -0.47
CA TYR A 79 -16.35 7.43 -1.58
C TYR A 79 -17.42 6.38 -1.30
N ASN A 80 -17.34 5.72 -0.14
CA ASN A 80 -18.29 4.68 0.24
C ASN A 80 -19.73 5.21 0.24
N LYS A 81 -19.96 6.40 0.78
CA LYS A 81 -21.27 7.06 0.79
C LYS A 81 -21.74 7.42 -0.62
N LYS A 82 -20.88 8.05 -1.43
CA LYS A 82 -21.22 8.51 -2.78
C LYS A 82 -21.60 7.38 -3.72
N TRP A 83 -20.86 6.28 -3.65
CA TRP A 83 -21.01 5.16 -4.58
C TRP A 83 -21.76 3.96 -3.99
N ASN A 84 -22.34 4.12 -2.79
CA ASN A 84 -23.02 3.04 -2.04
C ASN A 84 -22.14 1.78 -1.95
N LYS A 85 -20.84 1.99 -1.62
CA LYS A 85 -19.87 0.92 -1.45
C LYS A 85 -19.65 0.62 0.03
N ASN A 86 -19.18 -0.59 0.30
CA ASN A 86 -18.76 -1.02 1.63
C ASN A 86 -17.34 -1.56 1.58
N ALA A 87 -16.42 -0.68 1.17
CA ALA A 87 -15.05 -1.04 0.82
C ALA A 87 -14.00 -0.38 1.72
N ILE A 88 -12.98 -1.17 2.10
CA ILE A 88 -11.70 -0.68 2.57
C ILE A 88 -10.71 -0.68 1.40
N ARG A 89 -9.77 0.25 1.42
CA ARG A 89 -8.69 0.33 0.43
C ARG A 89 -7.38 -0.15 1.02
N TYR A 90 -6.47 -0.60 0.16
CA TYR A 90 -5.05 -0.74 0.50
C TYR A 90 -4.20 0.06 -0.47
N THR A 91 -3.04 0.55 0.00
CA THR A 91 -2.06 1.29 -0.79
C THR A 91 -0.66 1.12 -0.20
N ARG A 92 0.38 1.58 -0.91
CA ARG A 92 1.79 1.47 -0.49
C ARG A 92 2.10 0.04 -0.02
N PHE A 93 1.69 -0.94 -0.79
CA PHE A 93 1.86 -2.35 -0.49
C PHE A 93 3.15 -2.86 -1.13
N ASP A 94 4.23 -2.80 -0.35
CA ASP A 94 5.57 -3.20 -0.77
C ASP A 94 6.08 -4.33 0.12
N PHE A 95 6.68 -5.37 -0.47
CA PHE A 95 7.14 -6.55 0.25
C PHE A 95 8.21 -7.31 -0.54
N ILE A 96 9.06 -8.06 0.17
CA ILE A 96 10.01 -8.99 -0.44
C ILE A 96 9.26 -10.17 -1.08
N ASP A 97 9.91 -10.92 -1.98
CA ASP A 97 9.35 -12.13 -2.60
C ASP A 97 9.20 -13.27 -1.58
N ASP A 98 8.26 -13.08 -0.66
CA ASP A 98 7.87 -14.06 0.38
C ASP A 98 6.36 -13.93 0.58
N TYR A 99 5.61 -14.94 0.14
CA TYR A 99 4.15 -14.92 0.21
C TYR A 99 3.60 -14.83 1.63
N ASP A 100 4.27 -15.39 2.60
CA ASP A 100 3.82 -15.29 4.00
C ASP A 100 3.89 -13.84 4.49
N VAL A 101 4.86 -13.05 4.00
CA VAL A 101 4.98 -11.61 4.29
C VAL A 101 3.82 -10.83 3.68
N SER A 102 3.58 -10.98 2.37
CA SER A 102 2.49 -10.27 1.69
C SER A 102 1.14 -10.67 2.27
N LYS A 103 0.94 -11.96 2.56
CA LYS A 103 -0.28 -12.47 3.18
C LYS A 103 -0.52 -11.85 4.56
N ALA A 104 0.48 -11.86 5.44
CA ALA A 104 0.35 -11.31 6.80
C ALA A 104 0.01 -9.81 6.79
N LEU A 105 0.64 -9.02 5.91
CA LEU A 105 0.33 -7.60 5.74
C LEU A 105 -1.10 -7.39 5.23
N PHE A 106 -1.46 -8.09 4.17
CA PHE A 106 -2.78 -7.95 3.56
C PHE A 106 -3.91 -8.37 4.51
N GLU A 107 -3.76 -9.53 5.17
CA GLU A 107 -4.72 -10.01 6.16
C GLU A 107 -4.90 -9.07 7.35
N THR A 108 -3.87 -8.30 7.72
CA THR A 108 -3.96 -7.27 8.77
C THR A 108 -4.92 -6.15 8.34
N VAL A 109 -4.84 -5.69 7.10
CA VAL A 109 -5.76 -4.68 6.56
C VAL A 109 -7.17 -5.24 6.42
N VAL A 110 -7.30 -6.48 5.92
CA VAL A 110 -8.59 -7.19 5.83
C VAL A 110 -9.26 -7.34 7.19
N ALA A 111 -8.50 -7.71 8.22
CA ALA A 111 -8.99 -7.85 9.59
C ALA A 111 -9.53 -6.51 10.11
N TRP A 112 -8.78 -5.41 9.94
CA TRP A 112 -9.24 -4.08 10.29
C TRP A 112 -10.54 -3.70 9.55
N GLY A 113 -10.63 -3.98 8.26
CA GLY A 113 -11.85 -3.76 7.49
C GLY A 113 -13.05 -4.53 8.04
N LYS A 114 -12.87 -5.81 8.36
CA LYS A 114 -13.91 -6.66 8.94
C LYS A 114 -14.38 -6.17 10.31
N GLU A 115 -13.45 -5.77 11.18
CA GLU A 115 -13.78 -5.18 12.50
C GLU A 115 -14.64 -3.92 12.37
N ARG A 116 -14.46 -3.16 11.28
CA ARG A 116 -15.22 -1.94 10.97
C ARG A 116 -16.48 -2.22 10.12
N GLY A 117 -16.78 -3.49 9.82
CA GLY A 117 -17.97 -3.90 9.08
C GLY A 117 -17.86 -3.78 7.55
N TYR A 118 -16.65 -3.59 7.02
CA TYR A 118 -16.43 -3.57 5.57
C TYR A 118 -16.37 -4.97 4.99
N THR A 119 -16.94 -5.14 3.80
CA THR A 119 -17.09 -6.44 3.12
C THR A 119 -16.30 -6.55 1.83
N GLU A 120 -15.78 -5.43 1.33
CA GLU A 120 -14.98 -5.38 0.11
C GLU A 120 -13.60 -4.78 0.43
N ILE A 121 -12.56 -5.22 -0.29
CA ILE A 121 -11.25 -4.58 -0.29
C ILE A 121 -10.85 -4.25 -1.73
N MET A 122 -10.31 -3.07 -1.96
CA MET A 122 -9.87 -2.61 -3.27
C MET A 122 -8.51 -1.91 -3.20
N GLY A 123 -7.76 -1.97 -4.27
CA GLY A 123 -6.44 -1.32 -4.37
C GLY A 123 -5.53 -1.96 -5.42
N PRO A 124 -4.28 -1.49 -5.51
CA PRO A 124 -3.74 -0.37 -4.75
C PRO A 124 -4.39 0.96 -5.15
N ILE A 125 -4.88 1.72 -4.20
CA ILE A 125 -5.43 3.07 -4.43
C ILE A 125 -5.34 3.87 -3.11
N GLY A 126 -4.90 5.12 -3.19
CA GLY A 126 -4.75 5.99 -2.04
C GLY A 126 -6.02 6.75 -1.65
N PHE A 127 -5.85 7.98 -1.18
CA PHE A 127 -6.93 8.82 -0.66
C PHE A 127 -7.96 9.19 -1.71
N THR A 128 -7.50 9.53 -2.92
CA THR A 128 -8.33 9.92 -4.07
C THR A 128 -7.80 9.27 -5.34
N ASP A 129 -8.49 9.47 -6.46
CA ASP A 129 -8.04 9.11 -7.82
C ASP A 129 -6.87 9.97 -8.35
N MET A 130 -6.46 10.98 -7.58
CA MET A 130 -5.26 11.79 -7.85
C MET A 130 -4.03 11.31 -7.06
N ASP A 131 -4.21 10.34 -6.17
CA ASP A 131 -3.12 9.67 -5.48
C ASP A 131 -2.62 8.49 -6.32
N HIS A 132 -1.45 7.95 -5.98
CA HIS A 132 -0.90 6.79 -6.69
C HIS A 132 -1.86 5.60 -6.63
N GLU A 133 -2.06 4.98 -7.78
CA GLU A 133 -2.95 3.83 -7.90
C GLU A 133 -2.43 2.80 -8.91
N GLY A 134 -3.01 1.61 -8.84
CA GLY A 134 -2.71 0.52 -9.75
C GLY A 134 -1.46 -0.27 -9.39
N MET A 135 -1.21 -1.31 -10.16
CA MET A 135 -0.06 -2.19 -10.05
C MET A 135 0.56 -2.41 -11.42
N LEU A 136 1.88 -2.29 -11.51
CA LEU A 136 2.62 -2.56 -12.74
C LEU A 136 2.53 -4.06 -13.09
N VAL A 137 2.14 -4.35 -14.32
CA VAL A 137 2.04 -5.72 -14.86
C VAL A 137 2.85 -5.91 -16.13
N GLU A 138 3.27 -4.82 -16.76
CA GLU A 138 4.13 -4.77 -17.96
C GLU A 138 4.99 -3.51 -17.91
N GLY A 139 6.09 -3.46 -18.67
CA GLY A 139 6.96 -2.29 -18.74
C GLY A 139 7.89 -2.18 -17.52
N PHE A 140 8.34 -3.29 -16.95
CA PHE A 140 9.24 -3.29 -15.77
C PHE A 140 10.63 -2.68 -16.07
N GLU A 141 10.97 -2.54 -17.35
CA GLU A 141 12.20 -1.94 -17.85
C GLU A 141 11.95 -0.52 -18.41
N GLU A 142 10.93 0.16 -17.90
CA GLU A 142 10.57 1.52 -18.29
C GLU A 142 10.32 2.37 -17.05
N PHE A 143 10.56 3.69 -17.15
CA PHE A 143 10.21 4.61 -16.07
C PHE A 143 8.71 4.79 -15.97
N ASN A 144 8.18 4.65 -14.77
CA ASN A 144 6.76 4.87 -14.51
C ASN A 144 6.38 6.36 -14.60
N MET A 145 5.11 6.58 -14.90
CA MET A 145 4.52 7.89 -14.72
C MET A 145 4.45 8.25 -13.23
N SER A 146 4.44 9.56 -12.94
CA SER A 146 4.45 10.09 -11.57
C SER A 146 3.28 9.66 -10.68
N ILE A 147 2.19 9.20 -11.27
CA ILE A 147 0.97 8.77 -10.56
C ILE A 147 0.85 7.25 -10.40
N THR A 148 1.80 6.47 -10.90
CA THR A 148 1.77 5.01 -10.84
C THR A 148 2.84 4.49 -9.89
N PHE A 149 2.60 3.28 -9.35
CA PHE A 149 3.60 2.57 -8.57
C PHE A 149 4.52 1.75 -9.48
N TYR A 150 5.81 1.74 -9.15
CA TYR A 150 6.70 0.66 -9.56
C TYR A 150 6.53 -0.51 -8.60
N ASN A 151 6.57 -1.73 -9.13
CA ASN A 151 6.63 -2.94 -8.31
C ASN A 151 7.37 -4.06 -9.05
N HIS A 152 7.87 -5.02 -8.28
CA HIS A 152 8.50 -6.21 -8.85
C HIS A 152 7.50 -7.12 -9.59
N PRO A 153 7.96 -7.92 -10.58
CA PRO A 153 7.11 -8.84 -11.35
C PRO A 153 6.36 -9.86 -10.50
N TYR A 154 6.92 -10.31 -9.37
CA TYR A 154 6.29 -11.31 -8.50
C TYR A 154 5.00 -10.82 -7.80
N TYR A 155 4.74 -9.50 -7.80
CA TYR A 155 3.54 -8.95 -7.16
C TYR A 155 2.24 -9.52 -7.73
N LEU A 156 2.17 -9.73 -9.04
CA LEU A 156 0.97 -10.27 -9.69
C LEU A 156 0.60 -11.64 -9.12
N GLU A 157 1.56 -12.56 -9.02
CA GLU A 157 1.35 -13.88 -8.44
C GLU A 157 0.86 -13.80 -6.99
N HIS A 158 1.47 -12.91 -6.19
CA HIS A 158 1.03 -12.70 -4.81
C HIS A 158 -0.41 -12.19 -4.72
N MET A 159 -0.81 -11.23 -5.57
CA MET A 159 -2.18 -10.71 -5.61
C MET A 159 -3.19 -11.80 -5.98
N GLU A 160 -2.88 -12.61 -6.97
CA GLU A 160 -3.72 -13.74 -7.38
C GLU A 160 -3.88 -14.78 -6.25
N ARG A 161 -2.79 -15.12 -5.59
CA ARG A 161 -2.81 -16.04 -4.42
C ARG A 161 -3.57 -15.48 -3.23
N LEU A 162 -3.62 -14.15 -3.06
CA LEU A 162 -4.43 -13.47 -2.05
C LEU A 162 -5.93 -13.45 -2.41
N GLY A 163 -6.30 -13.92 -3.60
CA GLY A 163 -7.68 -13.97 -4.08
C GLY A 163 -8.20 -12.66 -4.65
N LEU A 164 -7.30 -11.72 -4.94
CA LEU A 164 -7.68 -10.46 -5.57
C LEU A 164 -8.00 -10.67 -7.05
N GLN A 165 -9.03 -9.98 -7.52
CA GLN A 165 -9.46 -10.02 -8.91
C GLN A 165 -9.10 -8.69 -9.60
N LYS A 166 -8.57 -8.80 -10.80
CA LYS A 166 -8.25 -7.65 -11.62
C LYS A 166 -9.54 -6.98 -12.11
N ILE A 167 -9.67 -5.67 -11.86
CA ILE A 167 -10.85 -4.88 -12.24
C ILE A 167 -10.70 -4.16 -13.58
N GLY A 168 -9.49 -4.04 -14.10
CA GLY A 168 -9.22 -3.38 -15.37
C GLY A 168 -7.73 -3.30 -15.67
N ARG A 169 -7.40 -2.68 -16.79
CA ARG A 169 -6.03 -2.40 -17.23
C ARG A 169 -5.99 -1.03 -17.88
N ALA A 170 -5.12 -0.17 -17.43
CA ALA A 170 -4.78 1.06 -18.13
C ALA A 170 -3.50 0.82 -18.96
N HIS A 171 -3.52 1.30 -20.19
CA HIS A 171 -2.33 1.46 -21.01
C HIS A 171 -1.91 2.92 -20.93
N VAL A 172 -0.67 3.14 -20.60
CA VAL A 172 -0.07 4.47 -20.52
C VAL A 172 0.84 4.66 -21.73
#